data_543873de824ca6ae66ff226b4dd029bc
#
_entry.id   543873de824ca6ae66ff226b4dd029bc
#
_cell.length_a   1.000
_cell.length_b   1.000
_cell.length_c   1.000
_cell.angle_alpha   90.00
_cell.angle_beta   90.00
_cell.angle_gamma   90.00
#
_symmetry.space_group_name_H-M   'P 1'
#
loop_
_entity.id
_entity.type
_entity.pdbx_description
1 polymer ?
#
loop_
_entity_poly.entity_id
_entity_poly.type
_entity_poly.pdbx_seq_one_letter_code
_entity_poly.pdbx_strand_id
1 'polypeptide(L)'
;MARPRLKIDPRTLGLLAAQWTLLVGNIALYAAHALPLWAHMVITGLAVHLAFTIWHEAVHGTIANRRWLNDVAGILGMLPYTTPYFMQRHIHLEHHKYLNEKDRDPNLIYAGGPYWQLPIRYIRTIAYARSVLEQDPRTPGMRRSDNFLLAGVAGVYAFALWQGFLVDLLLIWFVPLVVAKMILDWYVNYLPHVGLPAHRFLGTRIITAAWLTPVVLSHNYHAIHHLWPTIPWHSYIARFKEKFDYLEAHEVPIEKHLFARRLRPGDPSGSAPSSSSHSSTSSSSHSSSSASASASAHSHSAPAPGVHDAPQDPPGHE
;
A
#
# COMPACT_ATOMS: atom_id res chain seq x y z
N MET A 1 13.50 26.82 24.69
CA MET A 1 12.39 25.88 24.47
C MET A 1 12.85 24.47 24.83
N ALA A 2 12.15 23.75 25.71
CA ALA A 2 12.47 22.37 26.04
C ALA A 2 12.28 21.48 24.79
N ARG A 3 13.23 20.57 24.53
CA ARG A 3 13.08 19.61 23.41
C ARG A 3 11.86 18.68 23.70
N PRO A 4 10.94 18.47 22.75
CA PRO A 4 9.80 17.59 22.97
C PRO A 4 10.30 16.19 23.36
N ARG A 5 9.61 15.56 24.32
CA ARG A 5 9.93 14.20 24.76
C ARG A 5 9.87 13.23 23.57
N LEU A 6 10.80 12.26 23.56
CA LEU A 6 10.79 11.19 22.57
C LEU A 6 9.52 10.36 22.72
N LYS A 7 8.76 10.25 21.63
CA LYS A 7 7.61 9.35 21.50
C LYS A 7 7.98 8.25 20.51
N ILE A 8 7.73 7.01 20.86
CA ILE A 8 8.05 5.81 20.04
C ILE A 8 6.82 4.89 20.06
N ASP A 9 6.52 4.30 18.91
CA ASP A 9 5.52 3.22 18.81
C ASP A 9 6.16 1.86 19.16
N PRO A 10 5.84 1.27 20.33
CA PRO A 10 6.44 0.02 20.75
C PRO A 10 5.94 -1.17 19.92
N ARG A 11 4.77 -1.09 19.29
CA ARG A 11 4.19 -2.19 18.50
C ARG A 11 4.97 -2.39 17.22
N THR A 12 5.27 -1.32 16.48
CA THR A 12 6.07 -1.41 15.25
C THR A 12 7.53 -1.78 15.56
N LEU A 13 8.11 -1.29 16.67
CA LEU A 13 9.43 -1.77 17.11
C LEU A 13 9.41 -3.25 17.52
N GLY A 14 8.33 -3.72 18.14
CA GLY A 14 8.11 -5.14 18.42
C GLY A 14 8.07 -5.99 17.16
N LEU A 15 7.44 -5.49 16.07
CA LEU A 15 7.47 -6.16 14.76
C LEU A 15 8.89 -6.22 14.18
N LEU A 16 9.66 -5.13 14.29
CA LEU A 16 11.05 -5.10 13.85
C LEU A 16 11.90 -6.13 14.62
N ALA A 17 11.75 -6.19 15.93
CA ALA A 17 12.44 -7.18 16.75
C ALA A 17 12.02 -8.61 16.38
N ALA A 18 10.73 -8.87 16.20
CA ALA A 18 10.21 -10.17 15.77
C ALA A 18 10.75 -10.58 14.38
N GLN A 19 10.78 -9.65 13.42
CA GLN A 19 11.35 -9.87 12.09
C GLN A 19 12.78 -10.37 12.17
N TRP A 20 13.63 -9.64 12.92
CA TRP A 20 15.04 -9.99 13.04
C TRP A 20 15.26 -11.27 13.85
N THR A 21 14.47 -11.53 14.89
CA THR A 21 14.50 -12.80 15.64
C THR A 21 14.15 -13.98 14.74
N LEU A 22 13.08 -13.85 13.94
CA LEU A 22 12.71 -14.87 12.97
C LEU A 22 13.82 -15.10 11.95
N LEU A 23 14.38 -14.02 11.39
CA LEU A 23 15.39 -14.12 10.34
C LEU A 23 16.70 -14.74 10.85
N VAL A 24 17.27 -14.19 11.93
CA VAL A 24 18.53 -14.64 12.49
C VAL A 24 18.39 -16.05 13.07
N GLY A 25 17.31 -16.31 13.83
CA GLY A 25 17.02 -17.64 14.39
C GLY A 25 16.82 -18.69 13.30
N ASN A 26 16.08 -18.34 12.24
CA ASN A 26 15.86 -19.22 11.09
C ASN A 26 17.17 -19.58 10.36
N ILE A 27 18.02 -18.57 10.09
CA ILE A 27 19.33 -18.79 9.47
C ILE A 27 20.20 -19.70 10.35
N ALA A 28 20.25 -19.45 11.67
CA ALA A 28 21.03 -20.25 12.60
C ALA A 28 20.55 -21.71 12.67
N LEU A 29 19.23 -21.94 12.76
CA LEU A 29 18.64 -23.27 12.78
C LEU A 29 18.85 -24.04 11.47
N TYR A 30 18.74 -23.35 10.33
CA TYR A 30 18.99 -23.96 9.03
C TYR A 30 20.47 -24.34 8.86
N ALA A 31 21.38 -23.44 9.23
CA ALA A 31 22.82 -23.70 9.21
C ALA A 31 23.24 -24.86 10.14
N ALA A 32 22.52 -25.03 11.25
CA ALA A 32 22.68 -26.16 12.15
C ALA A 32 22.01 -27.48 11.70
N HIS A 33 21.44 -27.49 10.47
CA HIS A 33 20.66 -28.60 9.91
C HIS A 33 19.43 -29.01 10.75
N ALA A 34 18.93 -28.11 11.60
CA ALA A 34 17.76 -28.34 12.45
C ALA A 34 16.42 -28.03 11.72
N LEU A 35 16.46 -27.41 10.54
CA LEU A 35 15.30 -27.13 9.73
C LEU A 35 15.44 -27.68 8.30
N PRO A 36 14.40 -28.32 7.75
CA PRO A 36 14.36 -28.63 6.33
C PRO A 36 14.20 -27.34 5.50
N LEU A 37 14.66 -27.37 4.24
CA LEU A 37 14.65 -26.22 3.32
C LEU A 37 13.26 -25.55 3.23
N TRP A 38 12.19 -26.31 3.09
CA TRP A 38 10.83 -25.76 2.99
C TRP A 38 10.42 -24.93 4.23
N ALA A 39 10.78 -25.40 5.44
CA ALA A 39 10.49 -24.69 6.68
C ALA A 39 11.30 -23.38 6.76
N HIS A 40 12.59 -23.44 6.39
CA HIS A 40 13.44 -22.27 6.26
C HIS A 40 12.83 -21.23 5.29
N MET A 41 12.38 -21.66 4.11
CA MET A 41 11.75 -20.77 3.11
C MET A 41 10.47 -20.10 3.62
N VAL A 42 9.61 -20.86 4.33
CA VAL A 42 8.37 -20.31 4.92
C VAL A 42 8.69 -19.26 5.98
N ILE A 43 9.63 -19.55 6.90
CA ILE A 43 10.00 -18.59 7.96
C ILE A 43 10.67 -17.35 7.37
N THR A 44 11.53 -17.50 6.35
CA THR A 44 12.10 -16.37 5.61
C THR A 44 10.97 -15.51 4.97
N GLY A 45 10.00 -16.15 4.34
CA GLY A 45 8.83 -15.47 3.78
C GLY A 45 8.02 -14.69 4.81
N LEU A 46 7.83 -15.25 6.02
CA LEU A 46 7.17 -14.55 7.13
C LEU A 46 7.97 -13.34 7.61
N ALA A 47 9.29 -13.46 7.74
CA ALA A 47 10.15 -12.32 8.09
C ALA A 47 10.09 -11.20 7.04
N VAL A 48 10.07 -11.57 5.76
CA VAL A 48 9.85 -10.64 4.65
C VAL A 48 8.46 -10.00 4.72
N HIS A 49 7.42 -10.77 5.07
CA HIS A 49 6.06 -10.25 5.22
C HIS A 49 5.98 -9.14 6.28
N LEU A 50 6.60 -9.35 7.44
CA LEU A 50 6.63 -8.33 8.51
C LEU A 50 7.34 -7.03 8.07
N ALA A 51 8.33 -7.15 7.19
CA ALA A 51 9.10 -6.02 6.69
C ALA A 51 8.21 -4.91 6.07
N PHE A 52 7.11 -5.28 5.40
CA PHE A 52 6.20 -4.33 4.78
C PHE A 52 5.69 -3.30 5.79
N THR A 53 5.05 -3.74 6.87
CA THR A 53 4.50 -2.83 7.88
C THR A 53 5.58 -1.95 8.50
N ILE A 54 6.78 -2.49 8.78
CA ILE A 54 7.86 -1.74 9.41
C ILE A 54 8.35 -0.59 8.54
N TRP A 55 8.71 -0.88 7.27
CA TRP A 55 9.22 0.19 6.40
C TRP A 55 8.11 1.19 6.02
N HIS A 56 6.88 0.72 5.87
CA HIS A 56 5.72 1.54 5.55
C HIS A 56 5.44 2.56 6.67
N GLU A 57 5.39 2.14 7.92
CA GLU A 57 5.27 3.02 9.08
C GLU A 57 6.46 4.00 9.19
N ALA A 58 7.66 3.54 8.87
CA ALA A 58 8.84 4.38 8.84
C ALA A 58 8.74 5.50 7.78
N VAL A 59 8.19 5.19 6.60
CA VAL A 59 7.95 6.18 5.53
C VAL A 59 7.03 7.30 6.02
N HIS A 60 5.93 6.94 6.70
CA HIS A 60 4.95 7.89 7.22
C HIS A 60 5.34 8.57 8.53
N GLY A 61 6.46 8.16 9.14
CA GLY A 61 6.96 8.77 10.37
C GLY A 61 6.18 8.40 11.63
N THR A 62 5.45 7.28 11.62
CA THR A 62 4.59 6.81 12.70
C THR A 62 5.32 6.00 13.77
N ILE A 63 6.57 5.54 13.52
CA ILE A 63 7.37 4.79 14.49
C ILE A 63 7.90 5.69 15.61
N ALA A 64 8.34 6.91 15.26
CA ALA A 64 8.87 7.85 16.25
C ALA A 64 8.67 9.31 15.82
N ASN A 65 8.61 10.22 16.81
CA ASN A 65 8.55 11.66 16.54
C ASN A 65 9.93 12.27 16.17
N ARG A 66 10.89 11.43 15.79
CA ARG A 66 12.22 11.81 15.29
C ARG A 66 12.44 11.14 13.94
N ARG A 67 12.62 11.94 12.88
CA ARG A 67 12.76 11.43 11.52
C ARG A 67 13.85 10.37 11.37
N TRP A 68 15.04 10.63 11.96
CA TRP A 68 16.17 9.71 11.84
C TRP A 68 15.88 8.31 12.44
N LEU A 69 15.04 8.22 13.51
CA LEU A 69 14.64 6.93 14.08
C LEU A 69 13.72 6.14 13.12
N ASN A 70 12.81 6.84 12.44
CA ASN A 70 12.00 6.23 11.41
C ASN A 70 12.89 5.73 10.26
N ASP A 71 13.85 6.56 9.80
CA ASP A 71 14.74 6.17 8.71
C ASP A 71 15.61 4.97 9.08
N VAL A 72 16.15 4.90 10.31
CA VAL A 72 16.89 3.72 10.79
C VAL A 72 16.00 2.48 10.85
N ALA A 73 14.83 2.58 11.44
CA ALA A 73 13.89 1.46 11.50
C ALA A 73 13.46 1.01 10.11
N GLY A 74 13.21 1.95 9.19
CA GLY A 74 12.86 1.67 7.81
C GLY A 74 13.97 0.96 7.04
N ILE A 75 15.23 1.42 7.18
CA ILE A 75 16.39 0.75 6.58
C ILE A 75 16.50 -0.67 7.11
N LEU A 76 16.46 -0.86 8.44
CA LEU A 76 16.54 -2.19 9.04
C LEU A 76 15.37 -3.09 8.62
N GLY A 77 14.15 -2.55 8.57
CA GLY A 77 12.97 -3.28 8.10
C GLY A 77 13.06 -3.69 6.63
N MET A 78 13.72 -2.88 5.79
CA MET A 78 13.89 -3.14 4.35
C MET A 78 15.04 -4.08 4.00
N LEU A 79 16.01 -4.32 4.90
CA LEU A 79 17.15 -5.20 4.60
C LEU A 79 16.73 -6.58 4.06
N PRO A 80 15.71 -7.27 4.64
CA PRO A 80 15.25 -8.54 4.10
C PRO A 80 14.67 -8.46 2.68
N TYR A 81 14.16 -7.30 2.27
CA TYR A 81 13.72 -7.07 0.88
C TYR A 81 14.87 -6.88 -0.10
N THR A 82 16.08 -6.62 0.37
CA THR A 82 17.21 -6.23 -0.49
C THR A 82 16.91 -5.03 -1.42
N THR A 83 15.97 -4.18 -0.98
CA THR A 83 15.49 -3.00 -1.73
C THR A 83 15.87 -1.73 -1.00
N PRO A 84 16.35 -0.68 -1.69
CA PRO A 84 16.74 0.59 -1.09
C PRO A 84 15.59 1.32 -0.41
N TYR A 85 15.75 1.67 0.86
CA TYR A 85 14.71 2.31 1.66
C TYR A 85 14.32 3.70 1.15
N PHE A 86 15.29 4.56 0.86
CA PHE A 86 15.00 5.94 0.46
C PHE A 86 14.37 6.02 -0.94
N MET A 87 14.73 5.11 -1.83
CA MET A 87 14.07 4.96 -3.12
C MET A 87 12.61 4.52 -2.92
N GLN A 88 12.38 3.48 -2.12
CA GLN A 88 11.03 2.97 -1.85
C GLN A 88 10.16 4.01 -1.13
N ARG A 89 10.74 4.77 -0.20
CA ARG A 89 10.07 5.90 0.46
C ARG A 89 9.59 6.94 -0.54
N HIS A 90 10.44 7.34 -1.48
CA HIS A 90 10.06 8.29 -2.52
C HIS A 90 8.91 7.75 -3.37
N ILE A 91 9.05 6.52 -3.89
CA ILE A 91 8.01 5.86 -4.69
C ILE A 91 6.67 5.83 -3.93
N HIS A 92 6.68 5.47 -2.66
CA HIS A 92 5.46 5.36 -1.86
C HIS A 92 4.80 6.73 -1.60
N LEU A 93 5.58 7.77 -1.33
CA LEU A 93 5.05 9.12 -1.15
C LEU A 93 4.49 9.71 -2.45
N GLU A 94 5.12 9.43 -3.60
CA GLU A 94 4.57 9.81 -4.92
C GLU A 94 3.26 9.05 -5.23
N HIS A 95 3.14 7.77 -4.82
CA HIS A 95 1.90 7.02 -4.91
C HIS A 95 0.76 7.70 -4.09
N HIS A 96 1.02 8.13 -2.86
CA HIS A 96 0.03 8.85 -2.06
C HIS A 96 -0.40 10.17 -2.71
N LYS A 97 0.55 10.87 -3.32
CA LYS A 97 0.32 12.17 -3.96
C LYS A 97 -0.49 12.06 -5.25
N TYR A 98 -0.25 11.02 -6.05
CA TYR A 98 -0.80 10.85 -7.38
C TYR A 98 -1.71 9.62 -7.52
N LEU A 99 -2.32 9.22 -6.44
CA LEU A 99 -3.16 8.04 -6.29
C LEU A 99 -3.96 7.68 -7.54
N ASN A 100 -3.64 6.55 -8.17
CA ASN A 100 -4.25 6.01 -9.40
C ASN A 100 -4.17 6.95 -10.62
N GLU A 101 -3.44 8.05 -10.58
CA GLU A 101 -3.24 8.91 -11.75
C GLU A 101 -2.38 8.18 -12.79
N LYS A 102 -2.91 8.05 -14.01
CA LYS A 102 -2.17 7.47 -15.12
C LYS A 102 -0.89 8.28 -15.37
N ASP A 103 0.21 7.59 -15.60
CA ASP A 103 1.54 8.13 -15.90
C ASP A 103 2.23 8.90 -14.76
N ARG A 104 1.58 9.05 -13.59
CA ARG A 104 2.16 9.73 -12.42
C ARG A 104 2.25 8.84 -11.18
N ASP A 105 1.28 7.95 -10.97
CA ASP A 105 1.30 7.02 -9.84
C ASP A 105 2.26 5.84 -10.11
N PRO A 106 3.39 5.75 -9.38
CA PRO A 106 4.34 4.67 -9.55
C PRO A 106 3.78 3.28 -9.23
N ASN A 107 2.76 3.20 -8.35
CA ASN A 107 2.15 1.93 -7.97
C ASN A 107 1.01 1.49 -8.91
N LEU A 108 0.58 2.33 -9.86
CA LEU A 108 -0.45 1.93 -10.82
C LEU A 108 -0.03 0.73 -11.67
N ILE A 109 1.28 0.48 -11.81
CA ILE A 109 1.82 -0.72 -12.46
C ILE A 109 1.31 -2.01 -11.81
N TYR A 110 1.02 -2.03 -10.50
CA TYR A 110 0.44 -3.18 -9.81
C TYR A 110 -1.05 -3.31 -10.09
N ALA A 111 -1.82 -2.22 -10.03
CA ALA A 111 -3.27 -2.21 -10.15
C ALA A 111 -3.79 -2.14 -11.60
N GLY A 112 -2.95 -1.79 -12.56
CA GLY A 112 -3.33 -1.48 -13.94
C GLY A 112 -3.76 -2.66 -14.84
N GLY A 113 -3.99 -3.87 -14.34
CA GLY A 113 -4.42 -5.02 -15.14
C GLY A 113 -4.65 -6.29 -14.31
N PRO A 114 -4.80 -7.48 -14.95
CA PRO A 114 -5.17 -8.70 -14.23
C PRO A 114 -4.08 -9.18 -13.26
N TYR A 115 -4.49 -9.78 -12.14
CA TYR A 115 -3.61 -10.20 -11.03
C TYR A 115 -2.52 -11.21 -11.44
N TRP A 116 -2.78 -12.09 -12.39
CA TRP A 116 -1.82 -13.09 -12.86
C TRP A 116 -0.58 -12.47 -13.54
N GLN A 117 -0.65 -11.19 -13.91
CA GLN A 117 0.50 -10.45 -14.46
C GLN A 117 1.41 -9.84 -13.39
N LEU A 118 1.07 -9.91 -12.10
CA LEU A 118 1.88 -9.33 -11.02
C LEU A 118 3.35 -9.76 -11.06
N PRO A 119 3.71 -11.04 -11.32
CA PRO A 119 5.11 -11.44 -11.41
C PRO A 119 5.90 -10.67 -12.48
N ILE A 120 5.29 -10.49 -13.66
CA ILE A 120 5.92 -9.76 -14.78
C ILE A 120 5.98 -8.26 -14.47
N ARG A 121 4.95 -7.73 -13.83
CA ARG A 121 4.90 -6.32 -13.42
C ARG A 121 5.92 -6.00 -12.35
N TYR A 122 6.19 -6.92 -11.44
CA TYR A 122 7.26 -6.78 -10.46
C TYR A 122 8.62 -6.54 -11.11
N ILE A 123 8.96 -7.28 -12.16
CA ILE A 123 10.19 -7.06 -12.93
C ILE A 123 10.19 -5.67 -13.58
N ARG A 124 9.05 -5.23 -14.12
CA ARG A 124 8.88 -3.89 -14.70
C ARG A 124 9.04 -2.76 -13.69
N THR A 125 8.70 -2.99 -12.41
CA THR A 125 8.90 -2.00 -11.35
C THR A 125 10.36 -1.62 -11.18
N ILE A 126 11.28 -2.56 -11.38
CA ILE A 126 12.73 -2.29 -11.32
C ILE A 126 13.14 -1.32 -12.44
N ALA A 127 12.62 -1.51 -13.66
CA ALA A 127 12.88 -0.62 -14.79
C ALA A 127 12.20 0.75 -14.60
N TYR A 128 10.98 0.75 -14.06
CA TYR A 128 10.23 1.97 -13.75
C TYR A 128 10.87 2.79 -12.62
N ALA A 129 11.33 2.15 -11.56
CA ALA A 129 12.06 2.83 -10.49
C ALA A 129 13.27 3.61 -11.03
N ARG A 130 13.91 3.12 -12.08
CA ARG A 130 15.02 3.80 -12.77
C ARG A 130 14.54 5.07 -13.50
N SER A 131 13.38 5.07 -14.16
CA SER A 131 12.86 6.24 -14.86
C SER A 131 12.37 7.34 -13.89
N VAL A 132 11.77 6.95 -12.76
CA VAL A 132 11.38 7.87 -11.68
C VAL A 132 12.60 8.54 -11.03
N LEU A 133 13.78 7.89 -11.10
CA LEU A 133 15.03 8.41 -10.55
C LEU A 133 15.68 9.51 -11.41
N GLU A 134 15.21 9.79 -12.61
CA GLU A 134 15.75 10.88 -13.44
C GLU A 134 15.52 12.26 -12.82
N GLN A 135 14.45 12.43 -12.04
CA GLN A 135 14.19 13.63 -11.24
C GLN A 135 14.30 13.34 -9.72
N ASP A 136 15.32 12.64 -9.33
CA ASP A 136 15.48 12.07 -8.01
C ASP A 136 15.61 13.14 -6.91
N PRO A 137 14.60 13.34 -6.03
CA PRO A 137 14.62 14.32 -4.97
C PRO A 137 15.46 13.88 -3.76
N ARG A 138 16.04 12.66 -3.79
CA ARG A 138 16.84 12.16 -2.67
C ARG A 138 18.12 12.96 -2.50
N THR A 139 18.47 13.24 -1.25
CA THR A 139 19.75 13.89 -0.93
C THR A 139 20.94 12.99 -1.33
N PRO A 140 22.14 13.57 -1.51
CA PRO A 140 23.35 12.77 -1.77
C PRO A 140 23.61 11.68 -0.72
N GLY A 141 23.28 11.93 0.55
CA GLY A 141 23.40 10.96 1.64
C GLY A 141 22.43 9.78 1.49
N MET A 142 21.18 10.06 1.12
CA MET A 142 20.17 9.03 0.86
C MET A 142 20.57 8.16 -0.34
N ARG A 143 21.01 8.77 -1.44
CA ARG A 143 21.50 8.03 -2.61
C ARG A 143 22.71 7.17 -2.29
N ARG A 144 23.64 7.68 -1.47
CA ARG A 144 24.82 6.90 -1.04
C ARG A 144 24.41 5.67 -0.22
N SER A 145 23.46 5.83 0.71
CA SER A 145 22.93 4.70 1.50
C SER A 145 22.29 3.64 0.61
N ASP A 146 21.44 4.06 -0.33
CA ASP A 146 20.78 3.15 -1.26
C ASP A 146 21.77 2.42 -2.18
N ASN A 147 22.75 3.15 -2.73
CA ASN A 147 23.79 2.56 -3.58
C ASN A 147 24.69 1.59 -2.81
N PHE A 148 24.98 1.89 -1.53
CA PHE A 148 25.76 0.98 -0.68
C PHE A 148 25.02 -0.36 -0.49
N LEU A 149 23.71 -0.32 -0.23
CA LEU A 149 22.90 -1.53 -0.14
C LEU A 149 22.94 -2.31 -1.46
N LEU A 150 22.70 -1.66 -2.60
CA LEU A 150 22.68 -2.31 -3.91
C LEU A 150 24.04 -2.95 -4.25
N ALA A 151 25.13 -2.24 -3.96
CA ALA A 151 26.47 -2.78 -4.14
C ALA A 151 26.74 -4.00 -3.25
N GLY A 152 26.28 -3.93 -1.99
CA GLY A 152 26.35 -5.06 -1.06
C GLY A 152 25.58 -6.28 -1.54
N VAL A 153 24.34 -6.09 -1.98
CA VAL A 153 23.53 -7.16 -2.57
C VAL A 153 24.19 -7.77 -3.80
N ALA A 154 24.64 -6.93 -4.74
CA ALA A 154 25.36 -7.40 -5.94
C ALA A 154 26.62 -8.17 -5.56
N GLY A 155 27.39 -7.69 -4.57
CA GLY A 155 28.57 -8.36 -4.04
C GLY A 155 28.27 -9.73 -3.45
N VAL A 156 27.18 -9.89 -2.70
CA VAL A 156 26.75 -11.18 -2.13
C VAL A 156 26.43 -12.18 -3.25
N TYR A 157 25.67 -11.76 -4.28
CA TYR A 157 25.34 -12.63 -5.41
C TYR A 157 26.57 -12.98 -6.26
N ALA A 158 27.47 -12.01 -6.51
CA ALA A 158 28.73 -12.25 -7.22
C ALA A 158 29.63 -13.21 -6.46
N PHE A 159 29.73 -13.06 -5.13
CA PHE A 159 30.47 -13.97 -4.27
C PHE A 159 29.88 -15.39 -4.27
N ALA A 160 28.54 -15.50 -4.18
CA ALA A 160 27.86 -16.79 -4.25
C ALA A 160 28.09 -17.50 -5.59
N LEU A 161 28.07 -16.75 -6.70
CA LEU A 161 28.40 -17.26 -8.02
C LEU A 161 29.85 -17.75 -8.09
N TRP A 162 30.80 -16.95 -7.61
CA TRP A 162 32.22 -17.29 -7.58
C TRP A 162 32.51 -18.55 -6.75
N GLN A 163 31.85 -18.71 -5.61
CA GLN A 163 32.01 -19.85 -4.70
C GLN A 163 31.16 -21.08 -5.11
N GLY A 164 30.31 -20.97 -6.12
CA GLY A 164 29.49 -22.06 -6.63
C GLY A 164 28.22 -22.38 -5.86
N PHE A 165 27.78 -21.52 -4.88
CA PHE A 165 26.54 -21.72 -4.11
C PHE A 165 25.41 -20.76 -4.48
N LEU A 166 25.46 -20.16 -5.69
CA LEU A 166 24.41 -19.23 -6.15
C LEU A 166 23.02 -19.85 -6.14
N VAL A 167 22.89 -21.12 -6.56
CA VAL A 167 21.60 -21.83 -6.56
C VAL A 167 21.04 -21.97 -5.16
N ASP A 168 21.89 -22.30 -4.17
CA ASP A 168 21.48 -22.38 -2.77
C ASP A 168 20.99 -21.03 -2.26
N LEU A 169 21.74 -19.94 -2.55
CA LEU A 169 21.33 -18.59 -2.17
C LEU A 169 20.00 -18.20 -2.81
N LEU A 170 19.76 -18.55 -4.09
CA LEU A 170 18.48 -18.31 -4.74
C LEU A 170 17.33 -19.06 -4.05
N LEU A 171 17.55 -20.30 -3.65
CA LEU A 171 16.51 -21.11 -2.98
C LEU A 171 16.23 -20.64 -1.56
N ILE A 172 17.27 -20.34 -0.77
CA ILE A 172 17.11 -19.99 0.64
C ILE A 172 16.67 -18.54 0.87
N TRP A 173 16.94 -17.65 -0.10
CA TRP A 173 16.68 -16.23 0.06
C TRP A 173 15.79 -15.63 -1.02
N PHE A 174 16.18 -15.73 -2.29
CA PHE A 174 15.50 -15.04 -3.39
C PHE A 174 14.09 -15.58 -3.65
N VAL A 175 13.91 -16.89 -3.67
CA VAL A 175 12.59 -17.50 -3.91
C VAL A 175 11.59 -17.13 -2.81
N PRO A 176 11.87 -17.32 -1.51
CA PRO A 176 10.94 -16.90 -0.45
C PRO A 176 10.69 -15.39 -0.43
N LEU A 177 11.70 -14.57 -0.74
CA LEU A 177 11.54 -13.12 -0.90
C LEU A 177 10.54 -12.79 -2.00
N VAL A 178 10.71 -13.34 -3.20
CA VAL A 178 9.83 -13.05 -4.34
C VAL A 178 8.41 -13.51 -4.06
N VAL A 179 8.23 -14.73 -3.52
CA VAL A 179 6.90 -15.27 -3.20
C VAL A 179 6.20 -14.41 -2.14
N ALA A 180 6.88 -14.07 -1.05
CA ALA A 180 6.30 -13.24 0.01
C ALA A 180 5.96 -11.84 -0.51
N LYS A 181 6.83 -11.23 -1.33
CA LYS A 181 6.58 -9.93 -1.92
C LYS A 181 5.40 -9.97 -2.90
N MET A 182 5.27 -10.99 -3.73
CA MET A 182 4.13 -11.14 -4.63
C MET A 182 2.80 -11.24 -3.87
N ILE A 183 2.77 -12.00 -2.77
CA ILE A 183 1.61 -12.09 -1.90
C ILE A 183 1.27 -10.72 -1.30
N LEU A 184 2.27 -10.01 -0.79
CA LEU A 184 2.09 -8.66 -0.26
C LEU A 184 1.61 -7.67 -1.32
N ASP A 185 2.22 -7.63 -2.49
CA ASP A 185 1.83 -6.74 -3.59
C ASP A 185 0.38 -6.99 -4.02
N TRP A 186 -0.09 -8.25 -3.93
CA TRP A 186 -1.48 -8.55 -4.19
C TRP A 186 -2.41 -7.94 -3.13
N TYR A 187 -2.07 -8.05 -1.83
CA TYR A 187 -2.89 -7.53 -0.74
C TYR A 187 -2.86 -6.01 -0.60
N VAL A 188 -1.68 -5.40 -0.77
CA VAL A 188 -1.47 -3.99 -0.40
C VAL A 188 -1.40 -3.04 -1.60
N ASN A 189 -1.01 -3.54 -2.78
CA ASN A 189 -0.89 -2.72 -3.98
C ASN A 189 -1.96 -3.04 -5.03
N TYR A 190 -2.38 -4.30 -5.20
CA TYR A 190 -3.37 -4.68 -6.21
C TYR A 190 -4.80 -4.56 -5.69
N LEU A 191 -5.17 -5.33 -4.67
CA LEU A 191 -6.55 -5.41 -4.19
C LEU A 191 -7.13 -4.04 -3.79
N PRO A 192 -6.43 -3.19 -3.04
CA PRO A 192 -7.00 -1.93 -2.61
C PRO A 192 -7.25 -0.93 -3.73
N HIS A 193 -6.57 -1.05 -4.88
CA HIS A 193 -6.55 -0.05 -5.94
C HIS A 193 -7.19 -0.50 -7.26
N VAL A 194 -7.23 -1.81 -7.52
CA VAL A 194 -7.68 -2.32 -8.83
C VAL A 194 -9.08 -1.88 -9.20
N GLY A 195 -9.20 -1.25 -10.39
CA GLY A 195 -10.48 -0.82 -10.96
C GLY A 195 -11.08 0.43 -10.32
N LEU A 196 -10.32 1.14 -9.47
CA LEU A 196 -10.75 2.37 -8.83
C LEU A 196 -10.17 3.61 -9.54
N PRO A 197 -10.89 4.77 -9.50
CA PRO A 197 -10.46 5.99 -10.18
C PRO A 197 -9.33 6.71 -9.45
N ALA A 198 -8.72 7.69 -10.15
CA ALA A 198 -7.83 8.67 -9.53
C ALA A 198 -8.68 9.68 -8.74
N HIS A 199 -8.99 9.34 -7.50
CA HIS A 199 -9.82 10.15 -6.62
C HIS A 199 -9.50 9.90 -5.16
N ARG A 200 -9.43 10.93 -4.34
CA ARG A 200 -9.03 10.88 -2.94
C ARG A 200 -9.83 9.88 -2.10
N PHE A 201 -11.16 9.86 -2.26
CA PHE A 201 -12.06 9.01 -1.46
C PHE A 201 -12.40 7.69 -2.17
N LEU A 202 -12.42 7.69 -3.51
CA LEU A 202 -12.83 6.54 -4.31
C LEU A 202 -11.64 5.75 -4.87
N GLY A 203 -10.41 6.24 -4.69
CA GLY A 203 -9.20 5.63 -5.26
C GLY A 203 -8.68 4.41 -4.52
N THR A 204 -9.17 4.17 -3.32
CA THR A 204 -8.82 3.00 -2.51
C THR A 204 -10.06 2.43 -1.82
N ARG A 205 -9.95 1.18 -1.35
CA ARG A 205 -11.06 0.50 -0.66
C ARG A 205 -10.67 0.00 0.73
N ILE A 206 -11.69 -0.26 1.53
CA ILE A 206 -11.59 -0.96 2.81
C ILE A 206 -12.17 -2.37 2.61
N ILE A 207 -11.42 -3.40 3.03
CA ILE A 207 -11.88 -4.78 3.01
C ILE A 207 -12.05 -5.25 4.44
N THR A 208 -13.29 -5.38 4.93
CA THR A 208 -13.58 -5.67 6.34
C THR A 208 -13.56 -7.16 6.70
N ALA A 209 -12.99 -8.02 5.84
CA ALA A 209 -12.83 -9.45 6.10
C ALA A 209 -11.98 -9.69 7.36
N ALA A 210 -12.61 -10.17 8.44
CA ALA A 210 -11.99 -10.27 9.77
C ALA A 210 -10.73 -11.16 9.79
N TRP A 211 -10.72 -12.24 9.01
CA TRP A 211 -9.58 -13.15 8.92
C TRP A 211 -8.36 -12.52 8.24
N LEU A 212 -8.58 -11.54 7.35
CA LEU A 212 -7.51 -10.87 6.62
C LEU A 212 -6.74 -9.88 7.51
N THR A 213 -7.44 -9.24 8.45
CA THR A 213 -6.87 -8.20 9.32
C THR A 213 -5.59 -8.63 10.05
N PRO A 214 -5.52 -9.77 10.75
CA PRO A 214 -4.27 -10.22 11.39
C PRO A 214 -3.21 -10.64 10.37
N VAL A 215 -3.60 -11.13 9.19
CA VAL A 215 -2.67 -11.56 8.14
C VAL A 215 -1.92 -10.37 7.57
N VAL A 216 -2.61 -9.27 7.28
CA VAL A 216 -2.01 -8.06 6.68
C VAL A 216 -1.85 -6.91 7.68
N LEU A 217 -1.89 -7.18 8.97
CA LEU A 217 -1.67 -6.19 10.05
C LEU A 217 -2.54 -4.92 9.83
N SER A 218 -3.84 -5.11 9.63
CA SER A 218 -4.83 -4.04 9.38
C SER A 218 -4.67 -3.25 8.07
N HIS A 219 -3.70 -3.55 7.19
CA HIS A 219 -3.56 -2.87 5.90
C HIS A 219 -4.72 -3.13 4.92
N ASN A 220 -5.62 -4.06 5.22
CA ASN A 220 -6.90 -4.21 4.53
C ASN A 220 -7.86 -3.01 4.74
N TYR A 221 -7.60 -2.13 5.72
CA TYR A 221 -8.26 -0.83 5.89
C TYR A 221 -7.53 0.27 5.10
N HIS A 222 -7.17 -0.01 3.85
CA HIS A 222 -6.23 0.78 3.06
C HIS A 222 -6.71 2.22 2.78
N ALA A 223 -8.01 2.44 2.59
CA ALA A 223 -8.54 3.79 2.44
C ALA A 223 -8.36 4.65 3.72
N ILE A 224 -8.37 4.03 4.91
CA ILE A 224 -8.04 4.73 6.17
C ILE A 224 -6.59 5.22 6.12
N HIS A 225 -5.69 4.35 5.66
CA HIS A 225 -4.29 4.72 5.50
C HIS A 225 -4.09 5.88 4.52
N HIS A 226 -4.70 5.86 3.34
CA HIS A 226 -4.57 6.94 2.36
C HIS A 226 -5.19 8.26 2.83
N LEU A 227 -6.29 8.22 3.59
CA LEU A 227 -6.93 9.42 4.11
C LEU A 227 -6.21 10.02 5.32
N TRP A 228 -5.60 9.18 6.17
CA TRP A 228 -4.87 9.57 7.39
C TRP A 228 -3.52 8.83 7.50
N PRO A 229 -2.55 9.11 6.63
CA PRO A 229 -1.30 8.34 6.56
C PRO A 229 -0.38 8.49 7.77
N THR A 230 -0.66 9.47 8.65
CA THR A 230 0.14 9.73 9.86
C THR A 230 -0.34 8.96 11.10
N ILE A 231 -1.40 8.16 11.00
CA ILE A 231 -1.80 7.26 12.10
C ILE A 231 -1.15 5.89 11.93
N PRO A 232 -0.74 5.21 13.03
CA PRO A 232 -0.09 3.91 12.93
C PRO A 232 -1.07 2.81 12.53
N TRP A 233 -0.56 1.76 11.86
CA TRP A 233 -1.33 0.62 11.34
C TRP A 233 -2.32 0.00 12.33
N HIS A 234 -1.94 -0.11 13.60
CA HIS A 234 -2.78 -0.70 14.65
C HIS A 234 -3.95 0.20 15.08
N SER A 235 -4.02 1.42 14.57
CA SER A 235 -5.11 2.38 14.84
C SER A 235 -6.12 2.46 13.69
N TYR A 236 -5.89 1.79 12.55
CA TYR A 236 -6.77 1.89 11.38
C TYR A 236 -8.20 1.45 11.68
N ILE A 237 -8.40 0.36 12.43
CA ILE A 237 -9.75 -0.13 12.80
C ILE A 237 -10.46 0.85 13.72
N ALA A 238 -9.76 1.45 14.68
CA ALA A 238 -10.35 2.44 15.57
C ALA A 238 -10.76 3.69 14.77
N ARG A 239 -9.91 4.16 13.87
CA ARG A 239 -10.21 5.30 12.98
C ARG A 239 -11.36 4.97 12.01
N PHE A 240 -11.43 3.77 11.48
CA PHE A 240 -12.55 3.31 10.65
C PHE A 240 -13.89 3.42 11.41
N LYS A 241 -13.94 2.93 12.63
CA LYS A 241 -15.16 3.00 13.47
C LYS A 241 -15.53 4.43 13.83
N GLU A 242 -14.54 5.26 14.18
CA GLU A 242 -14.74 6.68 14.51
C GLU A 242 -15.26 7.50 13.34
N LYS A 243 -14.79 7.20 12.13
CA LYS A 243 -15.09 7.98 10.91
C LYS A 243 -16.07 7.29 9.98
N PHE A 244 -16.83 6.29 10.46
CA PHE A 244 -17.69 5.48 9.58
C PHE A 244 -18.68 6.32 8.78
N ASP A 245 -19.45 7.20 9.45
CA ASP A 245 -20.45 8.08 8.81
C ASP A 245 -19.78 9.05 7.79
N TYR A 246 -18.58 9.53 8.13
CA TYR A 246 -17.79 10.37 7.22
C TYR A 246 -17.37 9.61 5.98
N LEU A 247 -16.95 8.34 6.10
CA LEU A 247 -16.56 7.49 4.97
C LEU A 247 -17.76 7.17 4.09
N GLU A 248 -18.91 6.85 4.68
CA GLU A 248 -20.17 6.63 3.95
C GLU A 248 -20.61 7.91 3.19
N ALA A 249 -20.58 9.07 3.83
CA ALA A 249 -20.94 10.35 3.22
C ALA A 249 -20.05 10.71 2.02
N HIS A 250 -18.82 10.19 1.95
CA HIS A 250 -17.89 10.37 0.85
C HIS A 250 -17.82 9.17 -0.10
N GLU A 251 -18.75 8.22 0.04
CA GLU A 251 -18.86 7.01 -0.81
C GLU A 251 -17.57 6.19 -0.90
N VAL A 252 -16.77 6.16 0.19
CA VAL A 252 -15.55 5.35 0.23
C VAL A 252 -15.89 3.88 0.02
N PRO A 253 -15.25 3.17 -0.92
CA PRO A 253 -15.55 1.77 -1.18
C PRO A 253 -15.26 0.88 0.04
N ILE A 254 -16.31 0.25 0.61
CA ILE A 254 -16.22 -0.66 1.74
C ILE A 254 -16.75 -2.03 1.32
N GLU A 255 -15.87 -3.03 1.34
CA GLU A 255 -16.15 -4.39 0.88
C GLU A 255 -16.05 -5.40 2.02
N LYS A 256 -16.97 -6.38 2.07
CA LYS A 256 -16.96 -7.45 3.08
C LYS A 256 -16.11 -8.64 2.69
N HIS A 257 -15.81 -8.79 1.40
CA HIS A 257 -15.13 -9.97 0.84
C HIS A 257 -13.99 -9.57 -0.10
N LEU A 258 -12.95 -10.42 -0.19
CA LEU A 258 -11.79 -10.25 -1.06
C LEU A 258 -12.13 -10.21 -2.57
N PHE A 259 -13.19 -10.88 -2.95
CA PHE A 259 -13.61 -11.06 -4.33
C PHE A 259 -14.96 -10.40 -4.56
N ALA A 260 -15.12 -9.14 -4.18
CA ALA A 260 -16.28 -8.38 -4.59
C ALA A 260 -16.34 -8.37 -6.11
N ARG A 261 -17.52 -8.75 -6.64
CA ARG A 261 -17.78 -8.77 -8.08
C ARG A 261 -17.44 -7.41 -8.65
N ARG A 262 -16.56 -7.35 -9.65
CA ARG A 262 -16.28 -6.09 -10.36
C ARG A 262 -17.62 -5.50 -10.78
N LEU A 263 -18.00 -4.37 -10.19
CA LEU A 263 -19.04 -3.53 -10.73
C LEU A 263 -18.53 -3.02 -12.08
N ARG A 264 -19.14 -3.46 -13.15
CA ARG A 264 -18.87 -2.89 -14.49
C ARG A 264 -19.52 -1.51 -14.53
N PRO A 265 -18.92 -0.51 -15.20
CA PRO A 265 -19.61 0.72 -15.49
C PRO A 265 -20.95 0.39 -16.17
N GLY A 266 -22.09 0.71 -15.52
CA GLY A 266 -23.42 0.39 -16.00
C GLY A 266 -24.11 -0.83 -15.34
N ASP A 267 -23.52 -1.47 -14.33
CA ASP A 267 -24.16 -2.56 -13.59
C ASP A 267 -25.21 -1.97 -12.62
N PRO A 268 -26.52 -2.33 -12.75
CA PRO A 268 -27.60 -1.71 -11.94
C PRO A 268 -27.64 -2.17 -10.47
N SER A 269 -26.66 -2.93 -10.00
CA SER A 269 -26.61 -3.46 -8.63
C SER A 269 -25.93 -2.55 -7.59
N GLY A 270 -25.69 -1.29 -7.93
CA GLY A 270 -25.17 -0.26 -7.02
C GLY A 270 -26.23 0.51 -6.22
N SER A 271 -27.50 0.13 -6.27
CA SER A 271 -28.53 0.73 -5.42
C SER A 271 -28.46 0.16 -4.00
N ALA A 272 -28.21 1.04 -3.04
CA ALA A 272 -28.35 0.79 -1.62
C ALA A 272 -29.68 0.11 -1.29
N PRO A 273 -29.78 -0.72 -0.22
CA PRO A 273 -31.05 -1.32 0.17
C PRO A 273 -32.00 -0.17 0.56
N SER A 274 -33.01 0.03 -0.29
CA SER A 274 -34.10 0.95 0.01
C SER A 274 -34.80 0.52 1.29
N SER A 275 -34.83 1.40 2.27
CA SER A 275 -35.71 1.30 3.42
C SER A 275 -37.15 1.23 2.93
N SER A 276 -37.80 0.07 3.09
CA SER A 276 -39.22 -0.11 2.83
C SER A 276 -40.03 0.75 3.79
N SER A 277 -40.58 1.84 3.30
CA SER A 277 -41.75 2.50 3.91
C SER A 277 -42.96 2.23 3.03
N HIS A 278 -43.91 1.49 3.58
CA HIS A 278 -45.26 1.33 3.04
C HIS A 278 -45.95 2.70 2.89
N SER A 279 -46.49 2.99 1.71
CA SER A 279 -47.76 3.71 1.60
C SER A 279 -48.38 3.55 0.21
N SER A 280 -49.59 3.10 0.27
CA SER A 280 -50.76 2.96 -0.59
C SER A 280 -50.92 3.90 -1.79
N THR A 281 -51.27 3.27 -2.91
CA THR A 281 -52.29 3.57 -3.96
C THR A 281 -52.73 5.00 -4.22
N SER A 282 -52.54 5.46 -5.47
CA SER A 282 -53.69 5.92 -6.31
C SER A 282 -53.22 6.20 -7.76
N SER A 283 -54.05 5.69 -8.66
CA SER A 283 -54.04 5.80 -10.11
C SER A 283 -54.37 7.20 -10.60
N SER A 284 -53.72 7.69 -11.68
CA SER A 284 -54.43 8.36 -12.79
C SER A 284 -53.49 8.62 -13.98
N SER A 285 -54.04 8.27 -15.13
CA SER A 285 -53.61 8.46 -16.51
C SER A 285 -53.57 9.93 -16.95
N HIS A 286 -52.61 10.30 -17.84
CA HIS A 286 -52.84 11.01 -19.11
C HIS A 286 -51.52 11.34 -19.83
N SER A 287 -51.39 10.81 -20.99
CA SER A 287 -51.19 11.21 -22.39
C SER A 287 -50.34 12.44 -22.72
N SER A 288 -49.35 12.14 -23.59
CA SER A 288 -48.86 12.81 -24.81
C SER A 288 -48.48 14.31 -24.81
N SER A 289 -47.26 14.60 -25.24
CA SER A 289 -46.98 15.13 -26.60
C SER A 289 -45.51 15.54 -26.79
N SER A 290 -45.09 15.29 -28.01
CA SER A 290 -43.82 15.61 -28.65
C SER A 290 -43.56 17.10 -28.83
N ALA A 291 -42.27 17.51 -28.72
CA ALA A 291 -41.72 18.57 -29.58
C ALA A 291 -40.19 18.54 -29.60
N SER A 292 -39.67 18.42 -30.79
CA SER A 292 -38.28 18.62 -31.20
C SER A 292 -37.89 20.08 -31.26
N ALA A 293 -36.67 20.44 -30.89
CA ALA A 293 -35.94 21.55 -31.50
C ALA A 293 -34.43 21.47 -31.23
N SER A 294 -33.72 21.75 -32.28
CA SER A 294 -32.29 21.65 -32.55
C SER A 294 -31.43 22.80 -31.99
N ALA A 295 -30.16 22.47 -31.86
CA ALA A 295 -28.94 23.27 -32.12
C ALA A 295 -28.56 24.45 -31.19
N SER A 296 -27.40 24.41 -30.58
CA SER A 296 -26.15 25.02 -31.09
C SER A 296 -25.00 24.90 -30.09
N ALA A 297 -23.82 24.64 -30.64
CA ALA A 297 -22.56 24.55 -29.95
C ALA A 297 -22.06 25.90 -29.43
N HIS A 298 -21.61 25.95 -28.18
CA HIS A 298 -20.61 26.94 -27.77
C HIS A 298 -19.56 26.24 -26.84
N SER A 299 -18.34 26.28 -27.33
CA SER A 299 -17.13 25.90 -26.62
C SER A 299 -16.83 26.89 -25.50
N HIS A 300 -16.78 26.40 -24.24
CA HIS A 300 -16.12 27.12 -23.18
C HIS A 300 -15.12 26.17 -22.52
N SER A 301 -13.85 26.57 -22.65
CA SER A 301 -12.69 26.00 -21.92
C SER A 301 -12.87 26.17 -20.41
N ALA A 302 -12.86 25.05 -19.69
CA ALA A 302 -12.84 25.03 -18.23
C ALA A 302 -11.42 25.24 -17.71
N PRO A 303 -11.22 25.98 -16.59
CA PRO A 303 -9.91 26.15 -15.95
C PRO A 303 -9.50 24.89 -15.19
N ALA A 304 -8.19 24.66 -15.09
CA ALA A 304 -7.56 23.57 -14.37
C ALA A 304 -7.96 23.56 -12.87
N PRO A 305 -8.20 22.39 -12.25
CA PRO A 305 -8.50 22.32 -10.82
C PRO A 305 -7.24 22.59 -10.00
N GLY A 306 -7.40 23.51 -9.05
CA GLY A 306 -6.37 23.92 -8.10
C GLY A 306 -5.95 22.81 -7.15
N VAL A 307 -4.72 22.96 -6.66
CA VAL A 307 -4.09 22.19 -5.59
C VAL A 307 -4.99 22.18 -4.35
N HIS A 308 -5.47 21.00 -3.94
CA HIS A 308 -6.30 20.86 -2.74
C HIS A 308 -5.44 20.60 -1.52
N ASP A 309 -5.57 21.49 -0.55
CA ASP A 309 -5.01 21.39 0.80
C ASP A 309 -5.46 20.11 1.52
N ALA A 310 -4.56 19.54 2.31
CA ALA A 310 -4.87 18.43 3.21
C ALA A 310 -5.96 18.87 4.21
N PRO A 311 -6.90 17.98 4.63
CA PRO A 311 -7.86 18.32 5.66
C PRO A 311 -7.10 18.56 6.96
N GLN A 312 -7.21 19.79 7.46
CA GLN A 312 -6.88 20.08 8.85
C GLN A 312 -7.97 19.46 9.72
N ASP A 313 -7.59 18.66 10.72
CA ASP A 313 -8.52 18.26 11.77
C ASP A 313 -9.05 19.54 12.44
N PRO A 314 -10.35 19.65 12.73
CA PRO A 314 -10.86 20.76 13.52
C PRO A 314 -10.12 20.79 14.88
N PRO A 315 -9.82 21.97 15.45
CA PRO A 315 -9.11 22.09 16.71
C PRO A 315 -9.89 21.31 17.78
N GLY A 316 -9.20 20.36 18.42
CA GLY A 316 -9.76 19.62 19.55
C GLY A 316 -10.14 20.58 20.65
N HIS A 317 -11.39 20.49 21.15
CA HIS A 317 -11.75 21.05 22.43
C HIS A 317 -10.98 20.28 23.50
N GLU A 318 -10.30 21.05 24.36
CA GLU A 318 -9.59 20.62 25.56
C GLU A 318 -10.46 19.82 26.52
#